data_539fd89bb73bfab67abc14c77e32099f
#
_entry.id   539fd89bb73bfab67abc14c77e32099f
#
_cell.length_a   1.000
_cell.length_b   1.000
_cell.length_c   1.000
_cell.angle_alpha   90.00
_cell.angle_beta   90.00
_cell.angle_gamma   90.00
#
_symmetry.space_group_name_H-M   'P 1'
#
loop_
_entity.id
_entity.type
_entity.pdbx_description
1 polymer ?
#
loop_
_entity_poly.entity_id
_entity_poly.type
_entity_poly.pdbx_seq_one_letter_code
_entity_poly.pdbx_strand_id
1 'polypeptide(L)' 'MSQWITEEQTPHLRLSAEAEEVLYSGESEFQKIEVFKSKEYGMMLALDGVFQTSERE' A
#
# COMPACT_ATOMS: atom_id res chain seq x y z
N MET A 1 6.80 10.49 11.27
CA MET A 1 5.36 10.21 11.42
C MET A 1 4.95 9.10 10.50
N SER A 2 4.07 8.24 10.99
CA SER A 2 3.57 7.12 10.20
C SER A 2 2.43 7.56 9.29
N GLN A 3 2.29 6.85 8.20
CA GLN A 3 1.20 7.07 7.27
C GLN A 3 0.46 5.74 7.08
N TRP A 4 -0.85 5.79 7.11
CA TRP A 4 -1.67 4.61 6.89
C TRP A 4 -2.08 4.52 5.43
N ILE A 5 -1.82 3.36 4.83
CA ILE A 5 -2.23 3.07 3.45
C ILE A 5 -3.38 2.09 3.55
N THR A 6 -4.51 2.45 2.97
CA THR A 6 -5.74 1.67 3.11
C THR A 6 -6.20 1.10 1.78
N GLU A 7 -6.52 -0.19 1.79
CA GLU A 7 -7.15 -0.85 0.66
C GLU A 7 -8.60 -1.14 1.02
N GLU A 8 -9.52 -0.69 0.18
CA GLU A 8 -10.93 -1.01 0.33
C GLU A 8 -11.22 -2.29 -0.43
N GLN A 9 -11.43 -3.38 0.30
CA GLN A 9 -11.63 -4.69 -0.31
C GLN A 9 -13.07 -4.91 -0.72
N THR A 10 -13.99 -4.45 0.12
CA THR A 10 -15.43 -4.43 -0.20
C THR A 10 -16.00 -3.13 0.35
N PRO A 11 -17.25 -2.78 0.04
CA PRO A 11 -17.86 -1.59 0.64
C PRO A 11 -17.91 -1.64 2.16
N HIS A 12 -17.70 -2.80 2.75
CA HIS A 12 -17.78 -2.98 4.20
C HIS A 12 -16.49 -3.47 4.84
N LEU A 13 -15.43 -3.66 4.07
CA LEU A 13 -14.18 -4.19 4.60
C LEU A 13 -12.98 -3.43 4.03
N ARG A 14 -12.12 -2.98 4.94
CA ARG A 14 -10.89 -2.29 4.58
C ARG A 14 -9.71 -2.93 5.27
N LEU A 15 -8.57 -2.93 4.60
CA LEU A 15 -7.31 -3.36 5.16
C LEU A 15 -6.36 -2.17 5.13
N SER A 16 -5.75 -1.86 6.27
CA SER A 16 -4.81 -0.75 6.37
C SER A 16 -3.47 -1.24 6.87
N ALA A 17 -2.40 -0.69 6.31
CA ALA A 17 -1.04 -0.97 6.75
C ALA A 17 -0.34 0.34 7.09
N GLU A 18 0.38 0.34 8.21
CA GLU A 18 1.14 1.51 8.62
C GLU A 18 2.47 1.54 7.87
N ALA A 19 2.69 2.59 7.11
CA ALA A 19 3.91 2.75 6.33
C ALA A 19 4.92 3.57 7.12
N GLU A 20 6.13 3.02 7.28
CA GLU A 20 7.24 3.78 7.86
C GLU A 20 7.75 4.79 6.87
N GLU A 21 7.82 4.39 5.61
CA GLU A 21 8.41 5.21 4.56
C GLU A 21 7.74 4.88 3.24
N VAL A 22 7.37 5.92 2.49
CA VAL A 22 6.89 5.74 1.13
C VAL A 22 8.08 5.89 0.21
N LEU A 23 8.45 4.81 -0.47
CA LEU A 23 9.63 4.76 -1.31
C LEU A 23 9.36 5.27 -2.72
N TYR A 24 8.18 5.06 -3.20
CA TYR A 24 7.77 5.52 -4.52
C TYR A 24 6.26 5.72 -4.53
N SER A 25 5.84 6.82 -5.09
CA SER A 25 4.42 7.09 -5.30
C SER A 25 4.30 7.81 -6.63
N GLY A 26 3.59 7.22 -7.56
CA GLY A 26 3.46 7.78 -8.88
C GLY A 26 2.20 7.29 -9.55
N GLU A 27 1.91 7.91 -10.67
CA GLU A 27 0.69 7.62 -11.39
C GLU A 27 1.01 7.54 -12.88
N SER A 28 0.70 6.41 -13.48
CA SER A 28 0.78 6.30 -14.92
C SER A 28 -0.56 6.70 -15.51
N GLU A 29 -0.62 6.69 -16.84
CA GLU A 29 -1.85 7.04 -17.55
C GLU A 29 -3.03 6.16 -17.13
N PHE A 30 -2.75 4.91 -16.73
CA PHE A 30 -3.79 3.94 -16.44
C PHE A 30 -3.81 3.47 -14.99
N GLN A 31 -2.79 3.83 -14.19
CA GLN A 31 -2.65 3.14 -12.93
C GLN A 31 -1.85 3.97 -11.93
N LYS A 32 -2.29 3.92 -10.67
CA LYS A 32 -1.56 4.51 -9.57
C LYS A 32 -0.68 3.43 -8.94
N ILE A 33 0.60 3.74 -8.76
CA ILE A 33 1.58 2.80 -8.23
C ILE A 33 2.17 3.36 -6.95
N GLU A 34 2.15 2.57 -5.88
CA GLU A 34 2.76 2.95 -4.61
C GLU A 34 3.64 1.83 -4.09
N VAL A 35 4.88 2.17 -3.72
CA VAL A 35 5.79 1.24 -3.08
C VAL A 35 6.17 1.85 -1.75
N PHE A 36 5.96 1.12 -0.68
CA PHE A 36 6.24 1.62 0.65
C PHE A 36 6.76 0.52 1.57
N LYS A 37 7.40 0.95 2.64
CA LYS A 37 7.90 0.04 3.67
C LYS A 37 6.91 0.07 4.83
N SER A 38 6.26 -1.05 5.09
CA SER A 38 5.32 -1.14 6.20
C SER A 38 6.03 -1.68 7.43
N LYS A 39 5.49 -1.36 8.60
CA LYS A 39 6.04 -1.86 9.86
C LYS A 39 5.73 -3.34 10.06
N GLU A 40 4.62 -3.80 9.52
CA GLU A 40 4.15 -5.16 9.76
C GLU A 40 4.61 -6.14 8.69
N TYR A 41 4.58 -5.72 7.43
CA TYR A 41 4.80 -6.64 6.31
C TYR A 41 6.07 -6.37 5.51
N GLY A 42 6.87 -5.36 5.92
CA GLY A 42 8.05 -4.97 5.16
C GLY A 42 7.68 -4.22 3.89
N MET A 43 8.38 -4.47 2.81
CA MET A 43 8.13 -3.79 1.54
C MET A 43 6.79 -4.23 0.95
N MET A 44 5.99 -3.28 0.55
CA MET A 44 4.68 -3.53 -0.03
C MET A 44 4.51 -2.76 -1.33
N LEU A 45 3.79 -3.37 -2.25
CA LEU A 45 3.44 -2.76 -3.53
C LEU A 45 1.92 -2.67 -3.63
N ALA A 46 1.42 -1.50 -3.94
CA ALA A 46 -0.01 -1.27 -4.17
C ALA A 46 -0.23 -0.70 -5.56
N LEU A 47 -1.20 -1.28 -6.28
CA LEU A 47 -1.62 -0.81 -7.60
C LEU A 47 -3.07 -0.39 -7.50
N ASP A 48 -3.34 0.89 -7.79
CA ASP A 48 -4.68 1.48 -7.69
C ASP A 48 -5.29 1.29 -6.31
N GLY A 49 -4.45 1.34 -5.28
CA GLY A 49 -4.91 1.18 -3.90
C GLY A 49 -5.15 -0.26 -3.48
N VAL A 50 -4.78 -1.22 -4.33
CA VAL A 50 -4.91 -2.65 -4.01
C VAL A 50 -3.54 -3.22 -3.73
N PHE A 51 -3.36 -3.82 -2.56
CA PHE A 51 -2.08 -4.42 -2.18
C PHE A 51 -1.81 -5.66 -3.03
N GLN A 52 -0.66 -5.69 -3.69
CA GLN A 52 -0.30 -6.79 -4.58
C GLN A 52 0.62 -7.79 -3.94
N THR A 53 1.59 -7.31 -3.17
CA THR A 53 2.59 -8.18 -2.57
C THR A 53 3.20 -7.52 -1.37
N SER A 54 3.76 -8.34 -0.49
CA SER A 54 4.53 -7.86 0.66
C SER A 54 5.67 -8.85 0.91
N GLU A 55 6.69 -8.38 1.61
CA GLU A 55 7.82 -9.23 1.98
C GLU A 55 7.45 -10.26 3.03
N ARG A 56 6.48 -9.94 3.86
CA ARG A 56 5.99 -10.83 4.91
C ARG A 56 4.51 -11.10 4.68
N GLU A 57 4.14 -12.33 4.81
CA GLU A 57 2.75 -12.73 4.69
C GLU A 57 2.22 -13.27 5.99
#